data_92876d58aec084783fc008194b4aa9f4
#
_entry.id   92876d58aec084783fc008194b4aa9f4
#
_cell.length_a   1.000
_cell.length_b   1.000
_cell.length_c   1.000
_cell.angle_alpha   90.00
_cell.angle_beta   90.00
_cell.angle_gamma   90.00
#
_symmetry.space_group_name_H-M   'P 1'
#
loop_
_entity.id
_entity.type
_entity.pdbx_description
1 polymer ?
#
loop_
_entity_poly.entity_id
_entity_poly.type
_entity_poly.pdbx_seq_one_letter_code
_entity_poly.pdbx_strand_id
1 'polypeptide(L)'
;MTKKRFLFLLTNEEEMEKASKFSEAVRKKLNDVDVIALYVKDVMKYEMFLNNMNGYGIQSPASMVVEEYREIETKVYEKIKKKAVEYFDKVYSKEGDTHEVLLEEMKAYDALVVVKSEDLTPAMKNLLRDHYKPLIILGDKKEYSIDKILMLNDGGYKVNKSIFAFFHLFGEQNIDVLRVNINETNRLTERFGNVCNVIDETSDDVYSTIMEYVPKYDMVIIGELRFT
;
A
#
# COMPACT_ATOMS: atom_id res chain seq x y z
N MET A 1 15.38 18.88 -6.47
CA MET A 1 14.96 17.51 -6.04
C MET A 1 14.20 16.88 -7.18
N THR A 2 14.35 15.58 -7.42
CA THR A 2 13.50 14.86 -8.38
C THR A 2 12.08 14.76 -7.84
N LYS A 3 11.11 14.97 -8.71
CA LYS A 3 9.68 14.85 -8.44
C LYS A 3 9.36 13.47 -7.84
N LYS A 4 8.61 13.41 -6.76
CA LYS A 4 8.18 12.14 -6.17
C LYS A 4 7.07 11.51 -7.00
N ARG A 5 7.09 10.19 -7.14
CA ARG A 5 6.13 9.44 -7.96
C ARG A 5 5.49 8.33 -7.17
N PHE A 6 4.18 8.38 -7.01
CA PHE A 6 3.38 7.38 -6.31
C PHE A 6 2.56 6.57 -7.30
N LEU A 7 2.65 5.24 -7.21
CA LEU A 7 1.82 4.32 -7.96
C LEU A 7 0.66 3.85 -7.09
N PHE A 8 -0.57 4.00 -7.57
CA PHE A 8 -1.79 3.57 -6.90
C PHE A 8 -2.37 2.37 -7.63
N LEU A 9 -2.49 1.22 -6.96
CA LEU A 9 -3.23 0.09 -7.49
C LEU A 9 -4.72 0.32 -7.27
N LEU A 10 -5.49 0.23 -8.35
CA LEU A 10 -6.95 0.30 -8.32
C LEU A 10 -7.53 -1.04 -8.78
N THR A 11 -8.47 -1.59 -8.04
CA THR A 11 -9.11 -2.88 -8.39
C THR A 11 -10.62 -2.75 -8.61
N ASN A 12 -11.26 -1.75 -7.96
CA ASN A 12 -12.68 -1.49 -8.06
C ASN A 12 -13.00 0.00 -7.76
N GLU A 13 -14.26 0.39 -7.90
CA GLU A 13 -14.70 1.79 -7.71
C GLU A 13 -14.57 2.25 -6.25
N GLU A 14 -14.82 1.39 -5.27
CA GLU A 14 -14.71 1.73 -3.84
C GLU A 14 -13.26 2.01 -3.45
N GLU A 15 -12.35 1.15 -3.87
CA GLU A 15 -10.91 1.35 -3.64
C GLU A 15 -10.40 2.61 -4.36
N MET A 16 -10.92 2.89 -5.56
CA MET A 16 -10.60 4.11 -6.30
C MET A 16 -10.99 5.36 -5.49
N GLU A 17 -12.16 5.38 -4.83
CA GLU A 17 -12.57 6.52 -3.99
C GLU A 17 -11.65 6.74 -2.79
N LYS A 18 -11.22 5.66 -2.11
CA LYS A 18 -10.25 5.73 -1.02
C LYS A 18 -8.88 6.20 -1.51
N ALA A 19 -8.42 5.66 -2.63
CA ALA A 19 -7.17 6.03 -3.26
C ALA A 19 -7.16 7.50 -3.70
N SER A 20 -8.28 8.00 -4.25
CA SER A 20 -8.43 9.42 -4.64
C SER A 20 -8.28 10.35 -3.45
N LYS A 21 -8.97 10.09 -2.35
CA LYS A 21 -8.85 10.89 -1.11
C LYS A 21 -7.40 10.91 -0.58
N PHE A 22 -6.72 9.77 -0.63
CA PHE A 22 -5.32 9.72 -0.21
C PHE A 22 -4.39 10.45 -1.20
N SER A 23 -4.66 10.39 -2.50
CA SER A 23 -3.92 11.14 -3.51
C SER A 23 -3.97 12.66 -3.26
N GLU A 24 -5.13 13.17 -2.84
CA GLU A 24 -5.30 14.57 -2.43
C GLU A 24 -4.47 14.90 -1.17
N ALA A 25 -4.45 14.00 -0.17
CA ALA A 25 -3.61 14.17 1.02
C ALA A 25 -2.12 14.21 0.67
N VAL A 26 -1.67 13.35 -0.27
CA VAL A 26 -0.29 13.34 -0.78
C VAL A 26 0.03 14.65 -1.49
N ARG A 27 -0.86 15.14 -2.37
CA ARG A 27 -0.68 16.43 -3.07
C ARG A 27 -0.66 17.63 -2.13
N LYS A 28 -1.49 17.59 -1.09
CA LYS A 28 -1.50 18.63 -0.05
C LYS A 28 -0.20 18.64 0.76
N LYS A 29 0.39 17.46 0.98
CA LYS A 29 1.65 17.31 1.74
C LYS A 29 2.88 17.63 0.90
N LEU A 30 2.87 17.29 -0.39
CA LEU A 30 4.01 17.41 -1.30
C LEU A 30 3.69 18.36 -2.44
N ASN A 31 4.48 19.43 -2.58
CA ASN A 31 4.27 20.45 -3.62
C ASN A 31 4.58 19.93 -5.04
N ASP A 32 5.47 18.93 -5.17
CA ASP A 32 5.92 18.40 -6.47
C ASP A 32 5.84 16.87 -6.44
N VAL A 33 4.70 16.33 -6.86
CA VAL A 33 4.40 14.90 -6.84
C VAL A 33 3.61 14.48 -8.08
N ASP A 34 3.94 13.32 -8.63
CA ASP A 34 3.11 12.60 -9.60
C ASP A 34 2.32 11.52 -8.86
N VAL A 35 1.02 11.51 -9.01
CA VAL A 35 0.14 10.44 -8.55
C VAL A 35 -0.43 9.71 -9.77
N ILE A 36 -0.06 8.45 -9.91
CA ILE A 36 -0.39 7.64 -11.08
C ILE A 36 -1.21 6.43 -10.65
N ALA A 37 -2.29 6.14 -11.37
CA ALA A 37 -3.14 5.01 -11.11
C ALA A 37 -2.92 3.89 -12.14
N LEU A 38 -2.79 2.67 -11.64
CA LEU A 38 -2.66 1.44 -12.40
C LEU A 38 -3.81 0.50 -12.08
N TYR A 39 -4.44 -0.02 -13.11
CA TYR A 39 -5.36 -1.15 -13.05
C TYR A 39 -4.69 -2.38 -13.67
N VAL A 40 -4.61 -3.49 -12.94
CA VAL A 40 -4.06 -4.74 -13.47
C VAL A 40 -5.20 -5.67 -13.84
N LYS A 41 -5.28 -6.05 -15.12
CA LYS A 41 -6.13 -7.13 -15.61
C LYS A 41 -5.42 -8.46 -15.30
N ASP A 42 -5.80 -9.09 -14.21
CA ASP A 42 -5.08 -10.23 -13.64
C ASP A 42 -5.38 -11.52 -14.39
N VAL A 43 -4.43 -11.99 -15.16
CA VAL A 43 -4.54 -13.24 -15.95
C VAL A 43 -4.67 -14.48 -15.07
N MET A 44 -4.13 -14.46 -13.84
CA MET A 44 -4.27 -15.58 -12.89
C MET A 44 -5.72 -15.82 -12.48
N LYS A 45 -6.53 -14.77 -12.41
CA LYS A 45 -7.97 -14.92 -12.18
C LYS A 45 -8.65 -15.69 -13.32
N TYR A 46 -8.20 -15.49 -14.56
CA TYR A 46 -8.72 -16.21 -15.73
C TYR A 46 -8.37 -17.70 -15.67
N GLU A 47 -7.13 -18.02 -15.33
CA GLU A 47 -6.67 -19.41 -15.21
C GLU A 47 -7.39 -20.15 -14.08
N MET A 48 -7.55 -19.52 -12.93
CA MET A 48 -8.30 -20.10 -11.81
C MET A 48 -9.77 -20.36 -12.18
N PHE A 49 -10.39 -19.43 -12.90
CA PHE A 49 -11.77 -19.58 -13.39
C PHE A 49 -11.90 -20.76 -14.36
N LEU A 50 -10.98 -20.88 -15.34
CA LEU A 50 -10.95 -21.99 -16.28
C LEU A 50 -10.74 -23.35 -15.61
N ASN A 51 -9.84 -23.43 -14.65
CA ASN A 51 -9.57 -24.65 -13.89
C ASN A 51 -10.80 -25.09 -13.08
N ASN A 52 -11.52 -24.16 -12.48
CA ASN A 52 -12.78 -24.44 -11.77
C ASN A 52 -13.87 -24.93 -12.73
N MET A 53 -14.02 -24.33 -13.91
CA MET A 53 -15.02 -24.75 -14.90
C MET A 53 -14.72 -26.15 -15.46
N ASN A 54 -13.46 -26.47 -15.71
CA ASN A 54 -13.06 -27.82 -16.17
C ASN A 54 -13.38 -28.90 -15.12
N GLY A 55 -13.29 -28.57 -13.82
CA GLY A 55 -13.68 -29.47 -12.72
C GLY A 55 -15.18 -29.80 -12.69
N TYR A 56 -16.03 -28.95 -13.26
CA TYR A 56 -17.49 -29.18 -13.35
C TYR A 56 -17.94 -29.82 -14.69
N GLY A 57 -17.00 -30.24 -15.52
CA GLY A 57 -17.33 -30.93 -16.79
C GLY A 57 -17.95 -30.03 -17.86
N ILE A 58 -17.86 -28.71 -17.72
CA ILE A 58 -18.37 -27.73 -18.68
C ILE A 58 -17.33 -27.57 -19.78
N GLN A 59 -17.57 -28.20 -20.94
CA GLN A 59 -16.76 -28.05 -22.15
C GLN A 59 -17.12 -26.72 -22.87
N SER A 60 -16.80 -25.58 -22.27
CA SER A 60 -16.76 -24.33 -23.03
C SER A 60 -15.39 -24.16 -23.67
N PRO A 61 -15.28 -23.68 -24.93
CA PRO A 61 -13.99 -23.38 -25.49
C PRO A 61 -13.25 -22.38 -24.57
N ALA A 62 -12.13 -22.78 -24.00
CA ALA A 62 -11.37 -21.95 -23.04
C ALA A 62 -11.11 -20.54 -23.56
N SER A 63 -10.95 -20.37 -24.88
CA SER A 63 -10.80 -19.08 -25.54
C SER A 63 -12.01 -18.15 -25.42
N MET A 64 -13.24 -18.67 -25.47
CA MET A 64 -14.45 -17.82 -25.34
C MET A 64 -14.61 -17.26 -23.92
N VAL A 65 -14.32 -18.09 -22.92
CA VAL A 65 -14.42 -17.69 -21.51
C VAL A 65 -13.36 -16.63 -21.17
N VAL A 66 -12.15 -16.78 -21.67
CA VAL A 66 -11.08 -15.79 -21.51
C VAL A 66 -11.45 -14.46 -22.14
N GLU A 67 -12.05 -14.49 -23.34
CA GLU A 67 -12.45 -13.26 -24.04
C GLU A 67 -13.59 -12.54 -23.31
N GLU A 68 -14.61 -13.25 -22.84
CA GLU A 68 -15.69 -12.67 -22.01
C GLU A 68 -15.13 -12.03 -20.74
N TYR A 69 -14.14 -12.67 -20.09
CA TYR A 69 -13.52 -12.13 -18.89
C TYR A 69 -12.73 -10.86 -19.20
N ARG A 70 -11.98 -10.82 -20.30
CA ARG A 70 -11.27 -9.62 -20.78
C ARG A 70 -12.23 -8.45 -21.06
N GLU A 71 -13.39 -8.74 -21.64
CA GLU A 71 -14.42 -7.71 -21.86
C GLU A 71 -14.96 -7.18 -20.54
N ILE A 72 -15.22 -8.04 -19.55
CA ILE A 72 -15.67 -7.62 -18.21
C ILE A 72 -14.62 -6.73 -17.55
N GLU A 73 -13.37 -7.18 -17.49
CA GLU A 73 -12.27 -6.41 -16.91
C GLU A 73 -12.05 -5.06 -17.63
N THR A 74 -12.24 -5.04 -18.95
CA THR A 74 -12.16 -3.81 -19.74
C THR A 74 -13.29 -2.85 -19.37
N LYS A 75 -14.52 -3.33 -19.20
CA LYS A 75 -15.66 -2.50 -18.76
C LYS A 75 -15.47 -1.97 -17.35
N VAL A 76 -14.91 -2.77 -16.44
CA VAL A 76 -14.57 -2.34 -15.06
C VAL A 76 -13.50 -1.24 -15.12
N TYR A 77 -12.43 -1.46 -15.87
CA TYR A 77 -11.37 -0.47 -16.05
C TYR A 77 -11.89 0.86 -16.61
N GLU A 78 -12.72 0.84 -17.64
CA GLU A 78 -13.25 2.08 -18.24
C GLU A 78 -14.15 2.86 -17.26
N LYS A 79 -14.90 2.18 -16.40
CA LYS A 79 -15.67 2.82 -15.32
C LYS A 79 -14.76 3.50 -14.29
N ILE A 80 -13.75 2.79 -13.83
CA ILE A 80 -12.77 3.32 -12.88
C ILE A 80 -12.03 4.51 -13.49
N LYS A 81 -11.52 4.35 -14.71
CA LYS A 81 -10.76 5.37 -15.44
C LYS A 81 -11.54 6.66 -15.59
N LYS A 82 -12.84 6.57 -15.95
CA LYS A 82 -13.70 7.75 -16.15
C LYS A 82 -13.74 8.69 -14.95
N LYS A 83 -13.70 8.13 -13.74
CA LYS A 83 -13.67 8.89 -12.48
C LYS A 83 -12.23 9.21 -12.05
N ALA A 84 -11.32 8.25 -12.19
CA ALA A 84 -9.95 8.36 -11.71
C ALA A 84 -9.14 9.46 -12.39
N VAL A 85 -9.42 9.80 -13.65
CA VAL A 85 -8.72 10.87 -14.38
C VAL A 85 -8.88 12.26 -13.76
N GLU A 86 -9.85 12.45 -12.87
CA GLU A 86 -10.03 13.71 -12.12
C GLU A 86 -9.02 13.85 -10.97
N TYR A 87 -8.49 12.73 -10.48
CA TYR A 87 -7.65 12.68 -9.27
C TYR A 87 -6.19 12.30 -9.54
N PHE A 88 -5.92 11.62 -10.66
CA PHE A 88 -4.60 11.09 -10.99
C PHE A 88 -4.04 11.73 -12.27
N ASP A 89 -2.73 12.01 -12.27
CA ASP A 89 -2.04 12.61 -13.44
C ASP A 89 -2.03 11.68 -14.65
N LYS A 90 -2.08 10.37 -14.38
CA LYS A 90 -2.16 9.33 -15.40
C LYS A 90 -2.93 8.14 -14.85
N VAL A 91 -3.80 7.58 -15.68
CA VAL A 91 -4.53 6.33 -15.39
C VAL A 91 -4.30 5.37 -16.55
N TYR A 92 -3.80 4.18 -16.26
CA TYR A 92 -3.54 3.16 -17.29
C TYR A 92 -3.80 1.75 -16.77
N SER A 93 -3.88 0.79 -17.69
CA SER A 93 -4.00 -0.62 -17.34
C SER A 93 -2.87 -1.44 -17.93
N LYS A 94 -2.53 -2.53 -17.25
CA LYS A 94 -1.68 -3.61 -17.76
C LYS A 94 -2.39 -4.95 -17.59
N GLU A 95 -2.05 -5.92 -18.44
CA GLU A 95 -2.49 -7.31 -18.33
C GLU A 95 -1.31 -8.15 -17.86
N GLY A 96 -1.54 -9.05 -16.90
CA GLY A 96 -0.52 -9.93 -16.37
C GLY A 96 -0.84 -10.43 -14.97
N ASP A 97 0.10 -11.15 -14.36
CA ASP A 97 0.06 -11.46 -12.94
C ASP A 97 0.22 -10.17 -12.13
N THR A 98 -0.71 -9.91 -11.20
CA THR A 98 -0.74 -8.66 -10.45
C THR A 98 0.57 -8.43 -9.67
N HIS A 99 1.13 -9.47 -9.04
CA HIS A 99 2.34 -9.34 -8.26
C HIS A 99 3.54 -9.01 -9.16
N GLU A 100 3.72 -9.72 -10.27
CA GLU A 100 4.82 -9.49 -11.21
C GLU A 100 4.74 -8.10 -11.87
N VAL A 101 3.54 -7.71 -12.32
CA VAL A 101 3.29 -6.39 -12.91
C VAL A 101 3.65 -5.28 -11.92
N LEU A 102 3.23 -5.40 -10.65
CA LEU A 102 3.54 -4.39 -9.64
C LEU A 102 5.02 -4.30 -9.32
N LEU A 103 5.73 -5.42 -9.18
CA LEU A 103 7.17 -5.40 -8.95
C LEU A 103 7.93 -4.73 -10.10
N GLU A 104 7.52 -4.98 -11.34
CA GLU A 104 8.14 -4.35 -12.51
C GLU A 104 7.85 -2.85 -12.56
N GLU A 105 6.59 -2.45 -12.38
CA GLU A 105 6.19 -1.05 -12.38
C GLU A 105 6.87 -0.24 -11.25
N MET A 106 7.01 -0.82 -10.07
CA MET A 106 7.64 -0.15 -8.92
C MET A 106 9.08 0.33 -9.20
N LYS A 107 9.75 -0.20 -10.22
CA LYS A 107 11.08 0.30 -10.64
C LYS A 107 11.07 1.79 -10.98
N ALA A 108 9.96 2.29 -11.51
CA ALA A 108 9.80 3.67 -11.95
C ALA A 108 9.13 4.60 -10.91
N TYR A 109 8.78 4.10 -9.72
CA TYR A 109 8.05 4.84 -8.69
C TYR A 109 8.78 4.82 -7.35
N ASP A 110 8.48 5.80 -6.49
CA ASP A 110 9.07 5.93 -5.15
C ASP A 110 8.28 5.15 -4.10
N ALA A 111 6.97 4.98 -4.29
CA ALA A 111 6.11 4.21 -3.41
C ALA A 111 4.95 3.57 -4.17
N LEU A 112 4.46 2.45 -3.64
CA LEU A 112 3.22 1.81 -4.06
C LEU A 112 2.14 2.05 -3.01
N VAL A 113 0.94 2.42 -3.45
CA VAL A 113 -0.24 2.61 -2.61
C VAL A 113 -1.29 1.57 -2.99
N VAL A 114 -1.77 0.85 -2.00
CA VAL A 114 -2.83 -0.15 -2.15
C VAL A 114 -3.92 0.07 -1.11
N VAL A 115 -5.14 -0.30 -1.42
CA VAL A 115 -6.24 -0.27 -0.45
C VAL A 115 -6.35 -1.64 0.23
N LYS A 116 -6.53 -1.64 1.55
CA LYS A 116 -6.76 -2.87 2.30
C LYS A 116 -8.09 -3.48 1.87
N SER A 117 -8.05 -4.69 1.33
CA SER A 117 -9.22 -5.55 1.15
C SER A 117 -9.54 -6.31 2.45
N GLU A 118 -10.75 -6.84 2.58
CA GLU A 118 -11.14 -7.67 3.72
C GLU A 118 -10.24 -8.90 3.85
N ASP A 119 -9.98 -9.57 2.72
CA ASP A 119 -9.10 -10.73 2.64
C ASP A 119 -7.79 -10.41 1.94
N LEU A 120 -6.69 -10.94 2.46
CA LEU A 120 -5.39 -10.90 1.79
C LEU A 120 -5.36 -11.89 0.63
N THR A 121 -5.47 -11.37 -0.59
CA THR A 121 -5.30 -12.19 -1.80
C THR A 121 -3.90 -12.78 -1.89
N PRO A 122 -3.69 -13.89 -2.64
CA PRO A 122 -2.36 -14.45 -2.87
C PRO A 122 -1.38 -13.43 -3.46
N ALA A 123 -1.82 -12.62 -4.43
CA ALA A 123 -1.02 -11.55 -5.01
C ALA A 123 -0.57 -10.52 -3.95
N MET A 124 -1.48 -10.13 -3.04
CA MET A 124 -1.15 -9.20 -1.95
C MET A 124 -0.18 -9.82 -0.96
N LYS A 125 -0.34 -11.11 -0.60
CA LYS A 125 0.61 -11.82 0.28
C LYS A 125 2.02 -11.86 -0.32
N ASN A 126 2.12 -12.15 -1.61
CA ASN A 126 3.39 -12.16 -2.32
C ASN A 126 3.99 -10.75 -2.38
N LEU A 127 3.19 -9.74 -2.67
CA LEU A 127 3.63 -8.35 -2.68
C LEU A 127 4.16 -7.89 -1.32
N LEU A 128 3.48 -8.22 -0.21
CA LEU A 128 3.93 -7.90 1.14
C LEU A 128 5.27 -8.55 1.49
N ARG A 129 5.56 -9.73 0.94
CA ARG A 129 6.85 -10.43 1.13
C ARG A 129 7.96 -9.86 0.27
N ASP A 130 7.66 -9.53 -1.00
CA ASP A 130 8.68 -9.33 -2.02
C ASP A 130 8.88 -7.84 -2.40
N HIS A 131 8.07 -6.91 -1.85
CA HIS A 131 8.21 -5.49 -2.13
C HIS A 131 9.59 -4.96 -1.69
N TYR A 132 10.19 -4.15 -2.53
CA TYR A 132 11.51 -3.53 -2.31
C TYR A 132 11.46 -2.00 -2.21
N LYS A 133 10.30 -1.42 -2.43
CA LYS A 133 9.99 0.02 -2.27
C LYS A 133 8.98 0.20 -1.15
N PRO A 134 8.82 1.41 -0.59
CA PRO A 134 7.79 1.69 0.38
C PRO A 134 6.40 1.27 -0.12
N LEU A 135 5.67 0.54 0.72
CA LEU A 135 4.31 0.11 0.49
C LEU A 135 3.39 0.83 1.48
N ILE A 136 2.42 1.56 0.97
CA ILE A 136 1.41 2.26 1.75
C ILE A 136 0.10 1.50 1.62
N ILE A 137 -0.46 1.05 2.74
CA ILE A 137 -1.71 0.31 2.80
C ILE A 137 -2.78 1.23 3.38
N LEU A 138 -3.80 1.54 2.60
CA LEU A 138 -4.91 2.39 3.02
C LEU A 138 -5.96 1.54 3.75
N GLY A 139 -6.17 1.85 5.02
CA GLY A 139 -7.31 1.33 5.78
C GLY A 139 -8.61 2.09 5.46
N ASP A 140 -9.69 1.71 6.13
CA ASP A 140 -10.98 2.37 5.97
C ASP A 140 -11.04 3.64 6.83
N LYS A 141 -10.83 4.79 6.21
CA LYS A 141 -10.93 6.12 6.82
C LYS A 141 -11.82 7.02 5.98
N LYS A 142 -12.56 7.91 6.65
CA LYS A 142 -13.38 8.93 5.97
C LYS A 142 -12.52 9.97 5.26
N GLU A 143 -11.41 10.34 5.91
CA GLU A 143 -10.43 11.31 5.42
C GLU A 143 -9.03 10.82 5.72
N TYR A 144 -8.08 11.20 4.88
CA TYR A 144 -6.66 10.88 5.05
C TYR A 144 -5.86 12.15 5.30
N SER A 145 -4.89 12.05 6.21
CA SER A 145 -3.87 13.05 6.47
C SER A 145 -2.51 12.38 6.65
N ILE A 146 -1.43 13.17 6.59
CA ILE A 146 -0.05 12.73 6.80
C ILE A 146 0.61 13.69 7.82
N ASP A 147 -0.10 14.05 8.87
CA ASP A 147 0.34 15.04 9.86
C ASP A 147 0.77 14.39 11.17
N LYS A 148 -0.02 13.43 11.68
CA LYS A 148 0.28 12.70 12.91
C LYS A 148 0.81 11.32 12.58
N ILE A 149 2.09 11.10 12.81
CA ILE A 149 2.78 9.88 12.40
C ILE A 149 3.21 9.10 13.64
N LEU A 150 2.85 7.83 13.70
CA LEU A 150 3.33 6.87 14.68
C LEU A 150 4.30 5.90 14.02
N MET A 151 5.44 5.67 14.64
CA MET A 151 6.36 4.60 14.26
C MET A 151 6.35 3.53 15.35
N LEU A 152 6.07 2.29 14.98
CA LEU A 152 6.21 1.14 15.87
C LEU A 152 7.65 0.62 15.79
N ASN A 153 8.38 0.70 16.90
CA ASN A 153 9.78 0.32 16.95
C ASN A 153 9.99 -0.88 17.88
N ASP A 154 10.36 -2.01 17.28
CA ASP A 154 10.68 -3.27 17.97
C ASP A 154 12.16 -3.38 18.40
N GLY A 155 12.94 -2.30 18.30
CA GLY A 155 14.40 -2.29 18.54
C GLY A 155 15.21 -2.84 17.35
N GLY A 156 14.58 -3.47 16.35
CA GLY A 156 15.24 -4.08 15.22
C GLY A 156 15.76 -3.07 14.18
N TYR A 157 16.82 -3.46 13.46
CA TYR A 157 17.39 -2.60 12.41
C TYR A 157 16.47 -2.39 11.19
N LYS A 158 15.48 -3.28 11.00
CA LYS A 158 14.56 -3.18 9.84
C LYS A 158 13.60 -1.99 9.93
N VAL A 159 13.19 -1.61 11.14
CA VAL A 159 12.35 -0.45 11.36
C VAL A 159 13.09 0.86 11.01
N ASN A 160 14.43 0.88 11.17
CA ASN A 160 15.24 2.01 10.74
C ASN A 160 15.15 2.26 9.23
N LYS A 161 15.07 1.20 8.40
CA LYS A 161 14.87 1.33 6.97
C LYS A 161 13.55 2.06 6.65
N SER A 162 12.50 1.77 7.40
CA SER A 162 11.18 2.37 7.18
C SER A 162 11.13 3.86 7.50
N ILE A 163 11.84 4.33 8.54
CA ILE A 163 11.91 5.77 8.84
C ILE A 163 12.67 6.54 7.75
N PHE A 164 13.78 6.01 7.24
CA PHE A 164 14.49 6.62 6.13
C PHE A 164 13.64 6.68 4.87
N ALA A 165 12.89 5.61 4.58
CA ALA A 165 11.96 5.58 3.46
C ALA A 165 10.84 6.62 3.62
N PHE A 166 10.30 6.75 4.83
CA PHE A 166 9.28 7.75 5.14
C PHE A 166 9.81 9.18 4.95
N PHE A 167 10.96 9.52 5.51
CA PHE A 167 11.58 10.84 5.34
C PHE A 167 12.00 11.12 3.89
N HIS A 168 12.41 10.08 3.16
CA HIS A 168 12.67 10.24 1.73
C HIS A 168 11.41 10.62 0.94
N LEU A 169 10.24 10.05 1.29
CA LEU A 169 8.97 10.34 0.62
C LEU A 169 8.40 11.70 1.03
N PHE A 170 8.30 11.96 2.32
CA PHE A 170 7.49 13.06 2.88
C PHE A 170 8.31 14.19 3.50
N GLY A 171 9.64 14.06 3.51
CA GLY A 171 10.52 14.99 4.21
C GLY A 171 10.60 14.73 5.72
N GLU A 172 11.56 15.38 6.39
CA GLU A 172 11.67 15.31 7.84
C GLU A 172 10.52 16.05 8.51
N GLN A 173 9.85 15.38 9.44
CA GLN A 173 8.77 15.95 10.25
C GLN A 173 8.69 15.20 11.58
N ASN A 174 7.99 15.80 12.55
CA ASN A 174 7.83 15.20 13.87
C ASN A 174 7.06 13.87 13.75
N ILE A 175 7.61 12.84 14.39
CA ILE A 175 7.00 11.52 14.52
C ILE A 175 7.07 11.04 15.96
N ASP A 176 6.03 10.35 16.42
CA ASP A 176 6.06 9.62 17.68
C ASP A 176 6.56 8.20 17.44
N VAL A 177 7.48 7.73 18.29
CA VAL A 177 8.10 6.40 18.20
C VAL A 177 7.65 5.59 19.40
N LEU A 178 6.69 4.70 19.21
CA LEU A 178 6.21 3.80 20.26
C LEU A 178 7.08 2.55 20.34
N ARG A 179 7.56 2.27 21.54
CA ARG A 179 8.33 1.09 21.91
C ARG A 179 7.62 0.40 23.08
N VAL A 180 7.29 -0.87 22.92
CA VAL A 180 6.63 -1.65 23.98
C VAL A 180 7.54 -2.78 24.39
N ASN A 181 7.91 -2.82 25.69
CA ASN A 181 8.83 -3.81 26.29
C ASN A 181 10.22 -3.83 25.67
N ILE A 182 10.71 -2.69 25.17
CA ILE A 182 12.04 -2.58 24.56
C ILE A 182 13.00 -1.94 25.56
N ASN A 183 14.01 -2.70 26.00
CA ASN A 183 14.99 -2.26 26.97
C ASN A 183 16.29 -1.72 26.36
N GLU A 184 16.43 -1.78 25.03
CA GLU A 184 17.63 -1.32 24.34
C GLU A 184 17.64 0.20 24.18
N THR A 185 18.83 0.80 24.17
CA THR A 185 19.01 2.22 23.89
C THR A 185 18.47 2.54 22.48
N ASN A 186 17.59 3.51 22.40
CA ASN A 186 17.06 3.93 21.11
C ASN A 186 18.08 4.79 20.34
N ARG A 187 18.84 4.17 19.46
CA ARG A 187 19.82 4.85 18.61
C ARG A 187 19.23 5.73 17.52
N LEU A 188 17.93 5.62 17.25
CA LEU A 188 17.25 6.56 16.35
C LEU A 188 17.31 7.99 16.85
N THR A 189 17.26 8.20 18.17
CA THR A 189 17.36 9.53 18.78
C THR A 189 18.73 10.18 18.58
N GLU A 190 19.80 9.40 18.43
CA GLU A 190 21.12 9.94 18.11
C GLU A 190 21.12 10.65 16.73
N ARG A 191 20.32 10.13 15.78
CA ARG A 191 20.25 10.66 14.41
C ARG A 191 19.07 11.62 14.21
N PHE A 192 17.93 11.34 14.82
CA PHE A 192 16.65 12.01 14.58
C PHE A 192 16.01 12.57 15.86
N GLY A 193 16.79 12.79 16.92
CA GLY A 193 16.24 13.24 18.22
C GLY A 193 15.54 14.59 18.20
N ASN A 194 15.76 15.40 17.16
CA ASN A 194 15.07 16.66 16.95
C ASN A 194 13.65 16.49 16.34
N VAL A 195 13.36 15.31 15.77
CA VAL A 195 12.07 15.03 15.12
C VAL A 195 11.38 13.76 15.63
N CYS A 196 12.07 12.93 16.43
CA CYS A 196 11.52 11.72 17.02
C CYS A 196 11.19 11.94 18.51
N ASN A 197 9.90 11.85 18.85
CA ASN A 197 9.43 11.80 20.23
C ASN A 197 9.23 10.33 20.62
N VAL A 198 10.03 9.82 21.57
CA VAL A 198 9.99 8.41 21.99
C VAL A 198 8.98 8.22 23.12
N ILE A 199 8.13 7.24 22.97
CA ILE A 199 7.14 6.77 23.93
C ILE A 199 7.51 5.35 24.31
N ASP A 200 7.98 5.14 25.54
CA ASP A 200 8.32 3.83 26.08
C ASP A 200 7.18 3.32 26.95
N GLU A 201 6.67 2.14 26.64
CA GLU A 201 5.60 1.47 27.35
C GLU A 201 6.05 0.08 27.84
N THR A 202 5.47 -0.34 28.95
CA THR A 202 5.61 -1.69 29.46
C THR A 202 4.24 -2.33 29.60
N SER A 203 4.04 -3.50 28.99
CA SER A 203 2.73 -4.16 28.98
C SER A 203 2.84 -5.67 28.82
N ASP A 204 1.95 -6.38 29.51
CA ASP A 204 1.76 -7.83 29.33
C ASP A 204 1.01 -8.15 28.01
N ASP A 205 0.24 -7.18 27.47
CA ASP A 205 -0.45 -7.29 26.18
C ASP A 205 0.03 -6.20 25.21
N VAL A 206 1.09 -6.51 24.49
CA VAL A 206 1.73 -5.63 23.50
C VAL A 206 0.74 -5.20 22.42
N TYR A 207 -0.11 -6.14 21.94
CA TYR A 207 -1.07 -5.87 20.87
C TYR A 207 -2.11 -4.83 21.29
N SER A 208 -2.76 -5.04 22.44
CA SER A 208 -3.76 -4.09 22.96
C SER A 208 -3.14 -2.72 23.21
N THR A 209 -1.93 -2.66 23.76
CA THR A 209 -1.21 -1.39 23.95
C THR A 209 -0.99 -0.66 22.63
N ILE A 210 -0.51 -1.35 21.60
CA ILE A 210 -0.34 -0.75 20.26
C ILE A 210 -1.68 -0.24 19.72
N MET A 211 -2.75 -1.03 19.86
CA MET A 211 -4.08 -0.69 19.35
C MET A 211 -4.74 0.50 20.07
N GLU A 212 -4.29 0.87 21.26
CA GLU A 212 -4.71 2.11 21.94
C GLU A 212 -4.09 3.36 21.29
N TYR A 213 -2.91 3.23 20.68
CA TYR A 213 -2.21 4.33 20.02
C TYR A 213 -2.64 4.52 18.57
N VAL A 214 -2.72 3.44 17.80
CA VAL A 214 -2.97 3.47 16.35
C VAL A 214 -4.12 4.40 15.92
N PRO A 215 -5.29 4.45 16.58
CA PRO A 215 -6.40 5.31 16.18
C PRO A 215 -6.15 6.82 16.36
N LYS A 216 -5.13 7.20 17.13
CA LYS A 216 -4.78 8.60 17.39
C LYS A 216 -3.93 9.24 16.29
N TYR A 217 -3.47 8.43 15.33
CA TYR A 217 -2.54 8.82 14.29
C TYR A 217 -3.13 8.67 12.89
N ASP A 218 -2.60 9.48 11.98
CA ASP A 218 -3.01 9.46 10.58
C ASP A 218 -2.33 8.33 9.82
N MET A 219 -1.06 8.10 10.10
CA MET A 219 -0.25 7.05 9.49
C MET A 219 0.59 6.32 10.54
N VAL A 220 0.73 5.02 10.36
CA VAL A 220 1.58 4.15 11.19
C VAL A 220 2.70 3.58 10.33
N ILE A 221 3.94 3.83 10.76
CA ILE A 221 5.13 3.26 10.15
C ILE A 221 5.46 1.96 10.89
N ILE A 222 5.56 0.87 10.14
CA ILE A 222 5.98 -0.43 10.66
C ILE A 222 7.24 -0.90 9.93
N GLY A 223 7.98 -1.78 10.57
CA GLY A 223 9.06 -2.52 9.94
C GLY A 223 8.55 -3.54 8.92
N GLU A 224 9.41 -4.42 8.49
CA GLU A 224 9.05 -5.48 7.54
C GLU A 224 8.11 -6.49 8.21
N LEU A 225 6.95 -6.73 7.59
CA LEU A 225 6.04 -7.79 8.03
C LEU A 225 6.67 -9.17 7.78
N ARG A 226 6.77 -9.96 8.84
CA ARG A 226 7.14 -11.38 8.72
C ARG A 226 5.87 -12.20 8.77
N PHE A 227 5.58 -12.92 7.70
CA PHE A 227 4.59 -13.99 7.70
C PHE A 227 5.33 -15.27 8.09
N THR A 228 5.07 -15.74 9.30
CA THR A 228 5.51 -17.07 9.78
C THR A 228 4.48 -18.12 9.39
#